data_4d447c0c98d615e5d4e8dbcef55d05f5
#
_entry.id   4d447c0c98d615e5d4e8dbcef55d05f5
#
_cell.length_a   1.000
_cell.length_b   1.000
_cell.length_c   1.000
_cell.angle_alpha   90.00
_cell.angle_beta   90.00
_cell.angle_gamma   90.00
#
_symmetry.space_group_name_H-M   'P 1'
#
loop_
_entity.id
_entity.type
_entity.pdbx_description
1 polymer ?
#
loop_
_entity_poly.entity_id
_entity_poly.type
_entity_poly.pdbx_seq_one_letter_code
_entity_poly.pdbx_strand_id
1 'polypeptide(L)'
;LRPRPRAQIKERFNLSNYNIAVIKGDGIGPEIVPQAVNVLNAVGEKFGHTFNFTEVLMGGCAIDEMGTPLPQMTIDTCLKSDSVLLGAIGGPKWESLPGNERPEVGLLGLRAAMGLYANIRPAMLFQPLKNACPLREDIAAKGIDMVIVRELTGGIYFGERGRDGDVAFDTEKYSVSEVRRIAKVAFETAMARGKKVISIDKANVLDSSRLWREVVHETAQSYPQVEVSDMLVDNAAMQLVKDPSQFDVVLANNIFGDILSDEAAMITGSIGMLASASLGDTKCGLYEPIHGSAPDIAGENIANPIATILSVAMMLKYSFGLANESLAIENAVNKVLESGVRTADIKDETTEKVVGTVEMGERIIREILR
;
A
#
# COMPACT_ATOMS: atom_id res chain seq x y z
N LEU A 1 -8.55 -16.48 -56.95
CA LEU A 1 -8.61 -16.55 -55.47
C LEU A 1 -8.47 -15.15 -54.89
N ARG A 2 -9.59 -14.56 -54.44
CA ARG A 2 -9.58 -13.27 -53.74
C ARG A 2 -9.16 -13.49 -52.28
N PRO A 3 -8.30 -12.67 -51.69
CA PRO A 3 -7.97 -12.78 -50.27
C PRO A 3 -9.18 -12.39 -49.42
N ARG A 4 -9.48 -13.22 -48.40
CA ARG A 4 -10.50 -12.96 -47.39
C ARG A 4 -10.07 -11.75 -46.54
N PRO A 5 -10.97 -10.82 -46.20
CA PRO A 5 -10.62 -9.73 -45.30
C PRO A 5 -10.26 -10.29 -43.91
N ARG A 6 -9.14 -9.83 -43.34
CA ARG A 6 -8.78 -10.05 -41.95
C ARG A 6 -9.89 -9.49 -41.07
N ALA A 7 -10.56 -10.35 -40.32
CA ALA A 7 -11.46 -9.93 -39.27
C ALA A 7 -10.64 -9.11 -38.24
N GLN A 8 -10.93 -7.84 -38.15
CA GLN A 8 -10.50 -7.00 -36.99
C GLN A 8 -11.22 -7.59 -35.78
N ILE A 9 -10.47 -8.26 -34.90
CA ILE A 9 -10.92 -8.57 -33.55
C ILE A 9 -11.01 -7.21 -32.85
N LYS A 10 -12.20 -6.59 -32.80
CA LYS A 10 -12.51 -5.54 -31.86
C LYS A 10 -12.49 -6.20 -30.50
N GLU A 11 -11.44 -5.96 -29.73
CA GLU A 11 -11.46 -6.22 -28.28
C GLU A 11 -12.69 -5.51 -27.73
N ARG A 12 -13.66 -6.26 -27.26
CA ARG A 12 -14.84 -5.73 -26.56
C ARG A 12 -14.33 -5.33 -25.18
N PHE A 13 -13.98 -4.05 -24.99
CA PHE A 13 -13.81 -3.51 -23.68
C PHE A 13 -15.13 -3.65 -22.91
N ASN A 14 -15.10 -4.31 -21.76
CA ASN A 14 -16.22 -4.35 -20.85
C ASN A 14 -16.33 -2.97 -20.20
N LEU A 15 -17.22 -2.13 -20.72
CA LEU A 15 -17.54 -0.83 -20.17
C LEU A 15 -18.08 -1.03 -18.73
N SER A 16 -17.41 -0.48 -17.75
CA SER A 16 -17.81 -0.61 -16.34
C SER A 16 -17.78 0.76 -15.67
N ASN A 17 -18.70 0.96 -14.74
CA ASN A 17 -18.74 2.14 -13.88
C ASN A 17 -18.32 1.74 -12.48
N TYR A 18 -17.43 2.53 -11.88
CA TYR A 18 -16.93 2.32 -10.51
C TYR A 18 -17.11 3.57 -9.69
N ASN A 19 -17.60 3.43 -8.47
CA ASN A 19 -17.78 4.52 -7.51
C ASN A 19 -16.65 4.45 -6.49
N ILE A 20 -15.86 5.51 -6.38
CA ILE A 20 -14.68 5.56 -5.52
C ILE A 20 -14.87 6.69 -4.50
N ALA A 21 -14.82 6.33 -3.21
CA ALA A 21 -14.68 7.34 -2.17
C ALA A 21 -13.25 7.86 -2.14
N VAL A 22 -13.08 9.18 -2.10
CA VAL A 22 -11.78 9.83 -2.13
C VAL A 22 -11.57 10.62 -0.84
N ILE A 23 -10.53 10.27 -0.12
CA ILE A 23 -10.09 10.92 1.11
C ILE A 23 -8.73 11.55 0.83
N LYS A 24 -8.68 12.86 0.64
CA LYS A 24 -7.39 13.56 0.47
C LYS A 24 -6.58 13.54 1.75
N GLY A 25 -7.26 13.73 2.90
CA GLY A 25 -6.63 13.75 4.21
C GLY A 25 -5.80 15.01 4.45
N ASP A 26 -4.64 14.83 5.06
CA ASP A 26 -3.80 15.89 5.62
C ASP A 26 -2.48 16.07 4.85
N GLY A 27 -1.76 17.16 5.14
CA GLY A 27 -0.41 17.42 4.64
C GLY A 27 -0.32 17.40 3.09
N ILE A 28 0.50 16.50 2.54
CA ILE A 28 0.68 16.36 1.08
C ILE A 28 -0.49 15.64 0.39
N GLY A 29 -1.42 15.04 1.13
CA GLY A 29 -2.56 14.31 0.57
C GLY A 29 -3.35 15.09 -0.48
N PRO A 30 -3.72 16.39 -0.24
CA PRO A 30 -4.37 17.26 -1.22
C PRO A 30 -3.60 17.49 -2.52
N GLU A 31 -2.28 17.22 -2.57
CA GLU A 31 -1.44 17.35 -3.75
C GLU A 31 -1.29 16.04 -4.53
N ILE A 32 -1.09 14.91 -3.84
CA ILE A 32 -0.82 13.61 -4.46
C ILE A 32 -2.09 12.90 -4.95
N VAL A 33 -3.20 13.02 -4.20
CA VAL A 33 -4.48 12.36 -4.55
C VAL A 33 -5.04 12.86 -5.89
N PRO A 34 -5.06 14.17 -6.22
CA PRO A 34 -5.48 14.63 -7.54
C PRO A 34 -4.69 13.99 -8.69
N GLN A 35 -3.41 13.69 -8.52
CA GLN A 35 -2.59 13.03 -9.55
C GLN A 35 -3.08 11.60 -9.79
N ALA A 36 -3.40 10.85 -8.74
CA ALA A 36 -3.96 9.49 -8.85
C ALA A 36 -5.36 9.50 -9.48
N VAL A 37 -6.21 10.46 -9.11
CA VAL A 37 -7.55 10.65 -9.73
C VAL A 37 -7.41 10.95 -11.23
N ASN A 38 -6.49 11.82 -11.61
CA ASN A 38 -6.24 12.16 -13.02
C ASN A 38 -5.71 10.95 -13.82
N VAL A 39 -4.88 10.11 -13.19
CA VAL A 39 -4.41 8.84 -13.78
C VAL A 39 -5.58 7.87 -13.99
N LEU A 40 -6.50 7.73 -13.03
CA LEU A 40 -7.71 6.91 -13.21
C LEU A 40 -8.59 7.43 -14.36
N ASN A 41 -8.75 8.74 -14.48
CA ASN A 41 -9.47 9.34 -15.61
C ASN A 41 -8.80 9.00 -16.95
N ALA A 42 -7.48 9.09 -17.05
CA ALA A 42 -6.74 8.74 -18.27
C ALA A 42 -6.88 7.24 -18.62
N VAL A 43 -6.85 6.37 -17.60
CA VAL A 43 -7.14 4.93 -17.78
C VAL A 43 -8.58 4.73 -18.28
N GLY A 44 -9.55 5.45 -17.69
CA GLY A 44 -10.94 5.43 -18.13
C GLY A 44 -11.09 5.83 -19.59
N GLU A 45 -10.42 6.91 -20.00
CA GLU A 45 -10.41 7.37 -21.40
C GLU A 45 -9.84 6.30 -22.35
N LYS A 46 -8.69 5.72 -21.99
CA LYS A 46 -8.00 4.73 -22.84
C LYS A 46 -8.74 3.40 -22.97
N PHE A 47 -9.30 2.89 -21.87
CA PHE A 47 -9.88 1.55 -21.79
C PHE A 47 -11.43 1.54 -21.80
N GLY A 48 -12.06 2.71 -21.75
CA GLY A 48 -13.51 2.86 -21.84
C GLY A 48 -14.25 2.65 -20.52
N HIS A 49 -13.59 2.84 -19.36
CA HIS A 49 -14.22 2.78 -18.06
C HIS A 49 -14.65 4.16 -17.56
N THR A 50 -15.62 4.21 -16.65
CA THR A 50 -16.04 5.43 -15.96
C THR A 50 -15.77 5.29 -14.46
N PHE A 51 -15.03 6.24 -13.91
CA PHE A 51 -14.78 6.34 -12.47
C PHE A 51 -15.52 7.56 -11.92
N ASN A 52 -16.40 7.33 -10.94
CA ASN A 52 -17.13 8.37 -10.25
C ASN A 52 -16.51 8.59 -8.88
N PHE A 53 -16.15 9.81 -8.56
CA PHE A 53 -15.46 10.14 -7.32
C PHE A 53 -16.37 10.89 -6.36
N THR A 54 -16.42 10.42 -5.10
CA THR A 54 -17.10 11.11 -4.01
C THR A 54 -16.07 11.48 -2.95
N GLU A 55 -15.80 12.77 -2.81
CA GLU A 55 -14.85 13.27 -1.81
C GLU A 55 -15.49 13.29 -0.42
N VAL A 56 -14.76 12.79 0.59
CA VAL A 56 -15.15 12.79 2.00
C VAL A 56 -13.96 13.12 2.89
N LEU A 57 -14.23 13.63 4.08
CA LEU A 57 -13.22 14.08 5.03
C LEU A 57 -12.88 12.98 6.03
N MET A 58 -11.58 12.84 6.35
CA MET A 58 -11.07 12.01 7.44
C MET A 58 -9.72 12.56 7.91
N GLY A 59 -9.38 12.35 9.16
CA GLY A 59 -8.12 12.79 9.74
C GLY A 59 -8.21 14.16 10.37
N GLY A 60 -7.10 14.89 10.33
CA GLY A 60 -6.99 16.22 10.92
C GLY A 60 -7.89 17.26 10.27
N CYS A 61 -8.03 17.21 8.95
CA CYS A 61 -8.97 18.08 8.23
C CYS A 61 -10.43 17.86 8.66
N ALA A 62 -10.81 16.62 8.99
CA ALA A 62 -12.14 16.32 9.51
C ALA A 62 -12.31 16.79 10.96
N ILE A 63 -11.27 16.72 11.78
CA ILE A 63 -11.29 17.30 13.13
C ILE A 63 -11.53 18.82 13.05
N ASP A 64 -10.82 19.50 12.16
CA ASP A 64 -10.93 20.96 12.01
C ASP A 64 -12.32 21.40 11.55
N GLU A 65 -12.96 20.67 10.64
CA GLU A 65 -14.24 21.06 10.07
C GLU A 65 -15.45 20.49 10.82
N MET A 66 -15.32 19.28 11.39
CA MET A 66 -16.45 18.51 11.91
C MET A 66 -16.26 18.07 13.37
N GLY A 67 -15.11 18.37 14.00
CA GLY A 67 -14.83 18.02 15.39
C GLY A 67 -14.59 16.53 15.65
N THR A 68 -14.41 15.71 14.61
CA THR A 68 -14.14 14.28 14.74
C THR A 68 -13.20 13.80 13.64
N PRO A 69 -12.24 12.89 13.94
CA PRO A 69 -11.33 12.37 12.91
C PRO A 69 -12.00 11.46 11.90
N LEU A 70 -13.18 10.91 12.20
CA LEU A 70 -13.92 10.00 11.33
C LEU A 70 -15.43 10.30 11.41
N PRO A 71 -15.96 11.18 10.56
CA PRO A 71 -17.39 11.45 10.48
C PRO A 71 -18.18 10.21 10.02
N GLN A 72 -19.39 10.00 10.56
CA GLN A 72 -20.24 8.87 10.17
C GLN A 72 -20.55 8.85 8.67
N MET A 73 -20.76 10.03 8.07
CA MET A 73 -20.98 10.13 6.62
C MET A 73 -19.82 9.60 5.78
N THR A 74 -18.59 9.73 6.28
CA THR A 74 -17.39 9.16 5.62
C THR A 74 -17.44 7.65 5.63
N ILE A 75 -17.74 7.04 6.78
CA ILE A 75 -17.94 5.58 6.90
C ILE A 75 -19.02 5.11 5.92
N ASP A 76 -20.20 5.76 5.96
CA ASP A 76 -21.35 5.39 5.14
C ASP A 76 -21.04 5.49 3.62
N THR A 77 -20.27 6.50 3.22
CA THR A 77 -19.87 6.69 1.82
C THR A 77 -18.85 5.62 1.41
N CYS A 78 -17.84 5.36 2.24
CA CYS A 78 -16.83 4.34 1.95
C CYS A 78 -17.46 2.93 1.83
N LEU A 79 -18.40 2.58 2.71
CA LEU A 79 -19.10 1.29 2.68
C LEU A 79 -20.02 1.11 1.45
N LYS A 80 -20.48 2.21 0.85
CA LYS A 80 -21.33 2.19 -0.36
C LYS A 80 -20.52 2.27 -1.65
N SER A 81 -19.24 2.60 -1.57
CA SER A 81 -18.36 2.71 -2.72
C SER A 81 -17.78 1.34 -3.13
N ASP A 82 -17.37 1.23 -4.38
CA ASP A 82 -16.70 0.04 -4.89
C ASP A 82 -15.23 -0.05 -4.41
N SER A 83 -14.66 1.10 -4.03
CA SER A 83 -13.30 1.20 -3.47
C SER A 83 -13.07 2.55 -2.79
N VAL A 84 -11.98 2.66 -2.03
CA VAL A 84 -11.58 3.88 -1.33
C VAL A 84 -10.15 4.24 -1.69
N LEU A 85 -9.92 5.49 -2.11
CA LEU A 85 -8.61 6.10 -2.29
C LEU A 85 -8.32 7.04 -1.13
N LEU A 86 -7.20 6.84 -0.45
CA LEU A 86 -6.75 7.67 0.67
C LEU A 86 -5.37 8.28 0.34
N GLY A 87 -5.20 9.55 0.68
CA GLY A 87 -3.91 10.25 0.59
C GLY A 87 -3.04 9.99 1.82
N ALA A 88 -3.12 10.89 2.79
CA ALA A 88 -2.31 10.78 4.02
C ALA A 88 -3.07 11.34 5.23
N ILE A 89 -2.74 10.86 6.41
CA ILE A 89 -3.42 11.25 7.65
C ILE A 89 -2.39 11.69 8.70
N GLY A 90 -2.77 12.68 9.50
CA GLY A 90 -2.02 13.12 10.66
C GLY A 90 -1.16 14.36 10.44
N GLY A 91 -0.55 14.82 11.52
CA GLY A 91 0.35 15.97 11.51
C GLY A 91 0.53 16.58 12.91
N PRO A 92 1.58 17.38 13.12
CA PRO A 92 1.96 17.91 14.43
C PRO A 92 0.89 18.82 15.05
N LYS A 93 0.02 19.40 14.23
CA LYS A 93 -1.09 20.26 14.69
C LYS A 93 -2.00 19.57 15.71
N TRP A 94 -2.19 18.27 15.59
CA TRP A 94 -3.14 17.49 16.42
C TRP A 94 -2.46 16.59 17.46
N GLU A 95 -1.13 16.64 17.60
CA GLU A 95 -0.39 15.82 18.58
C GLU A 95 -0.76 16.10 20.04
N SER A 96 -1.24 17.30 20.35
CA SER A 96 -1.69 17.68 21.69
C SER A 96 -3.06 17.12 22.08
N LEU A 97 -3.82 16.55 21.11
CA LEU A 97 -5.11 15.95 21.39
C LEU A 97 -4.98 14.65 22.17
N PRO A 98 -6.00 14.29 22.99
CA PRO A 98 -6.10 12.96 23.58
C PRO A 98 -5.94 11.86 22.53
N GLY A 99 -5.32 10.73 22.91
CA GLY A 99 -5.02 9.65 21.95
C GLY A 99 -6.22 9.14 21.16
N ASN A 100 -7.41 9.17 21.73
CA ASN A 100 -8.67 8.74 21.10
C ASN A 100 -9.32 9.82 20.18
N GLU A 101 -8.74 11.00 20.10
CA GLU A 101 -9.23 12.12 19.27
C GLU A 101 -8.25 12.48 18.15
N ARG A 102 -7.12 11.79 18.06
CA ARG A 102 -6.09 12.05 17.05
C ARG A 102 -6.51 11.59 15.66
N PRO A 103 -5.96 12.17 14.59
CA PRO A 103 -6.27 11.82 13.20
C PRO A 103 -6.14 10.32 12.87
N GLU A 104 -5.13 9.65 13.43
CA GLU A 104 -4.81 8.24 13.20
C GLU A 104 -5.95 7.30 13.65
N VAL A 105 -6.73 7.70 14.68
CA VAL A 105 -7.91 6.96 15.12
C VAL A 105 -8.96 6.86 14.01
N GLY A 106 -9.05 7.91 13.17
CA GLY A 106 -9.93 7.89 12.00
C GLY A 106 -9.59 6.75 11.04
N LEU A 107 -8.31 6.58 10.73
CA LEU A 107 -7.85 5.52 9.84
C LEU A 107 -8.09 4.13 10.43
N LEU A 108 -7.73 3.92 11.69
CA LEU A 108 -7.98 2.64 12.38
C LEU A 108 -9.47 2.32 12.44
N GLY A 109 -10.31 3.32 12.75
CA GLY A 109 -11.77 3.19 12.78
C GLY A 109 -12.36 2.83 11.41
N LEU A 110 -11.90 3.46 10.34
CA LEU A 110 -12.37 3.17 8.98
C LEU A 110 -11.98 1.75 8.54
N ARG A 111 -10.74 1.32 8.80
CA ARG A 111 -10.28 -0.05 8.52
C ARG A 111 -11.11 -1.09 9.26
N ALA A 112 -11.42 -0.84 10.52
CA ALA A 112 -12.30 -1.71 11.32
C ALA A 112 -13.73 -1.73 10.76
N ALA A 113 -14.33 -0.57 10.45
CA ALA A 113 -15.69 -0.46 9.90
C ALA A 113 -15.83 -1.18 8.54
N MET A 114 -14.80 -1.14 7.71
CA MET A 114 -14.77 -1.82 6.41
C MET A 114 -14.34 -3.29 6.50
N GLY A 115 -13.92 -3.78 7.69
CA GLY A 115 -13.44 -5.15 7.88
C GLY A 115 -12.14 -5.46 7.13
N LEU A 116 -11.24 -4.49 7.00
CA LEU A 116 -9.98 -4.61 6.27
C LEU A 116 -8.90 -5.19 7.20
N TYR A 117 -8.55 -6.45 7.02
CA TYR A 117 -7.59 -7.14 7.89
C TYR A 117 -6.25 -7.47 7.23
N ALA A 118 -6.16 -7.40 5.90
CA ALA A 118 -4.94 -7.73 5.16
C ALA A 118 -4.38 -6.47 4.48
N ASN A 119 -3.20 -6.04 4.86
CA ASN A 119 -2.50 -4.95 4.20
C ASN A 119 -1.37 -5.52 3.34
N ILE A 120 -1.47 -5.28 2.04
CA ILE A 120 -0.54 -5.75 1.02
C ILE A 120 0.39 -4.59 0.65
N ARG A 121 1.68 -4.75 0.89
CA ARG A 121 2.73 -3.75 0.65
C ARG A 121 3.81 -4.33 -0.26
N PRO A 122 3.73 -4.17 -1.59
CA PRO A 122 4.82 -4.55 -2.48
C PRO A 122 6.05 -3.66 -2.25
N ALA A 123 7.22 -4.24 -2.14
CA ALA A 123 8.49 -3.52 -2.10
C ALA A 123 9.38 -4.02 -3.25
N MET A 124 9.47 -3.19 -4.29
CA MET A 124 10.20 -3.52 -5.52
C MET A 124 11.17 -2.39 -5.87
N LEU A 125 12.42 -2.76 -6.13
CA LEU A 125 13.41 -1.83 -6.67
C LEU A 125 13.22 -1.68 -8.18
N PHE A 126 12.76 -0.51 -8.61
CA PHE A 126 12.67 -0.17 -10.02
C PHE A 126 14.07 -0.06 -10.62
N GLN A 127 14.32 -0.75 -11.75
CA GLN A 127 15.66 -0.74 -12.39
C GLN A 127 16.20 0.68 -12.67
N PRO A 128 15.40 1.66 -13.12
CA PRO A 128 15.87 3.02 -13.29
C PRO A 128 16.27 3.74 -11.98
N LEU A 129 15.87 3.20 -10.82
CA LEU A 129 16.17 3.75 -9.49
C LEU A 129 17.22 2.96 -8.71
N LYS A 130 17.96 2.05 -9.36
CA LYS A 130 18.97 1.22 -8.67
C LYS A 130 20.00 2.04 -7.89
N ASN A 131 20.34 3.24 -8.38
CA ASN A 131 21.31 4.11 -7.74
C ASN A 131 20.73 4.90 -6.56
N ALA A 132 19.39 4.97 -6.42
CA ALA A 132 18.73 5.52 -5.24
C ALA A 132 18.67 4.51 -4.08
N CYS A 133 18.93 3.22 -4.35
CA CYS A 133 19.00 2.18 -3.33
C CYS A 133 20.21 2.44 -2.40
N PRO A 134 20.01 2.53 -1.07
CA PRO A 134 21.10 2.81 -0.14
C PRO A 134 22.00 1.61 0.14
N LEU A 135 21.62 0.43 -0.36
CA LEU A 135 22.41 -0.79 -0.17
C LEU A 135 23.63 -0.82 -1.09
N ARG A 136 24.61 -1.61 -0.72
CA ARG A 136 25.77 -1.89 -1.58
C ARG A 136 25.32 -2.41 -2.93
N GLU A 137 26.04 -2.03 -3.98
CA GLU A 137 25.72 -2.40 -5.37
C GLU A 137 25.61 -3.92 -5.58
N ASP A 138 26.49 -4.72 -4.95
CA ASP A 138 26.48 -6.18 -5.04
C ASP A 138 25.24 -6.82 -4.39
N ILE A 139 24.58 -6.14 -3.44
CA ILE A 139 23.31 -6.54 -2.84
C ILE A 139 22.14 -6.12 -3.73
N ALA A 140 22.09 -4.84 -4.11
CA ALA A 140 21.03 -4.28 -4.94
C ALA A 140 20.96 -4.93 -6.33
N ALA A 141 22.10 -5.34 -6.90
CA ALA A 141 22.19 -6.01 -8.20
C ALA A 141 21.47 -7.37 -8.28
N LYS A 142 21.22 -8.03 -7.12
CA LYS A 142 20.43 -9.27 -7.08
C LYS A 142 18.93 -9.04 -7.34
N GLY A 143 18.48 -7.77 -7.28
CA GLY A 143 17.08 -7.37 -7.36
C GLY A 143 16.38 -7.42 -5.99
N ILE A 144 15.37 -6.58 -5.85
CA ILE A 144 14.47 -6.56 -4.69
C ILE A 144 13.05 -6.59 -5.26
N ASP A 145 12.32 -7.66 -4.98
CA ASP A 145 10.92 -7.83 -5.36
C ASP A 145 10.23 -8.72 -4.32
N MET A 146 9.68 -8.09 -3.29
CA MET A 146 8.97 -8.78 -2.22
C MET A 146 7.61 -8.16 -1.96
N VAL A 147 6.73 -8.91 -1.32
CA VAL A 147 5.43 -8.41 -0.84
C VAL A 147 5.32 -8.67 0.65
N ILE A 148 5.07 -7.62 1.42
CA ILE A 148 4.78 -7.75 2.85
C ILE A 148 3.26 -7.85 3.01
N VAL A 149 2.80 -8.95 3.59
CA VAL A 149 1.41 -9.22 3.96
C VAL A 149 1.31 -9.01 5.47
N ARG A 150 0.79 -7.83 5.85
CA ARG A 150 0.64 -7.37 7.23
C ARG A 150 -0.77 -7.62 7.71
N GLU A 151 -0.95 -8.28 8.86
CA GLU A 151 -2.23 -8.29 9.56
C GLU A 151 -2.52 -6.86 10.07
N LEU A 152 -3.76 -6.38 9.90
CA LEU A 152 -4.06 -4.95 10.03
C LEU A 152 -4.98 -4.58 11.18
N THR A 153 -5.81 -5.51 11.69
CA THR A 153 -6.90 -5.23 12.64
C THR A 153 -6.80 -6.00 13.95
N GLY A 154 -5.65 -6.59 14.21
CA GLY A 154 -5.33 -7.27 15.46
C GLY A 154 -4.07 -6.73 16.13
N GLY A 155 -3.58 -7.48 17.10
CA GLY A 155 -2.33 -7.21 17.78
C GLY A 155 -2.36 -6.01 18.73
N ILE A 156 -1.20 -5.41 18.94
CA ILE A 156 -0.99 -4.37 19.95
C ILE A 156 -1.75 -3.06 19.63
N TYR A 157 -2.05 -2.78 18.37
CA TYR A 157 -2.78 -1.56 17.98
C TYR A 157 -4.27 -1.62 18.30
N PHE A 158 -4.82 -2.82 18.50
CA PHE A 158 -6.24 -3.06 18.80
C PHE A 158 -6.46 -3.73 20.16
N GLY A 159 -5.39 -4.07 20.88
CA GLY A 159 -5.45 -4.66 22.21
C GLY A 159 -5.86 -3.67 23.29
N GLU A 160 -6.11 -4.23 24.46
CA GLU A 160 -6.34 -3.43 25.67
C GLU A 160 -5.12 -2.58 25.98
N ARG A 161 -5.36 -1.33 26.33
CA ARG A 161 -4.31 -0.36 26.67
C ARG A 161 -4.75 0.54 27.81
N GLY A 162 -3.79 1.07 28.54
CA GLY A 162 -4.11 1.96 29.66
C GLY A 162 -2.91 2.56 30.36
N ARG A 163 -3.28 3.39 31.35
CA ARG A 163 -2.33 3.95 32.32
C ARG A 163 -2.90 3.71 33.73
N ASP A 164 -1.99 3.31 34.63
CA ASP A 164 -2.25 3.19 36.06
C ASP A 164 -1.10 3.88 36.80
N GLY A 165 -1.34 5.10 37.25
CA GLY A 165 -0.35 5.96 37.87
C GLY A 165 0.81 6.29 36.92
N ASP A 166 1.99 5.78 37.22
CA ASP A 166 3.24 5.93 36.45
C ASP A 166 3.50 4.76 35.49
N VAL A 167 2.57 3.78 35.41
CA VAL A 167 2.66 2.64 34.51
C VAL A 167 1.75 2.83 33.31
N ALA A 168 2.25 2.52 32.12
CA ALA A 168 1.46 2.43 30.89
C ALA A 168 1.63 1.05 30.25
N PHE A 169 0.57 0.52 29.65
CA PHE A 169 0.60 -0.78 28.98
C PHE A 169 -0.22 -0.79 27.71
N ASP A 170 0.23 -1.61 26.74
CA ASP A 170 -0.48 -2.01 25.54
C ASP A 170 -0.39 -3.54 25.41
N THR A 171 -1.50 -4.19 25.06
CA THR A 171 -1.59 -5.66 25.01
C THR A 171 -1.56 -6.16 23.58
N GLU A 172 -0.61 -7.02 23.25
CA GLU A 172 -0.62 -7.78 22.00
C GLU A 172 -1.47 -9.03 22.15
N LYS A 173 -2.53 -9.14 21.32
CA LYS A 173 -3.46 -10.26 21.35
C LYS A 173 -3.82 -10.68 19.93
N TYR A 174 -3.72 -11.99 19.67
CA TYR A 174 -4.19 -12.63 18.45
C TYR A 174 -5.02 -13.87 18.73
N SER A 175 -6.05 -14.06 17.92
CA SER A 175 -6.84 -15.30 17.88
C SER A 175 -6.41 -16.18 16.71
N VAL A 176 -6.74 -17.47 16.80
CA VAL A 176 -6.53 -18.44 15.71
C VAL A 176 -7.19 -17.99 14.40
N SER A 177 -8.39 -17.39 14.46
CA SER A 177 -9.11 -16.93 13.28
C SER A 177 -8.41 -15.75 12.58
N GLU A 178 -7.87 -14.80 13.34
CA GLU A 178 -7.13 -13.65 12.80
C GLU A 178 -5.84 -14.11 12.11
N VAL A 179 -5.07 -14.98 12.74
CA VAL A 179 -3.84 -15.50 12.13
C VAL A 179 -4.16 -16.35 10.90
N ARG A 180 -5.17 -17.22 10.96
CA ARG A 180 -5.54 -18.08 9.82
C ARG A 180 -5.97 -17.28 8.60
N ARG A 181 -6.79 -16.22 8.77
CA ARG A 181 -7.25 -15.40 7.63
C ARG A 181 -6.10 -14.67 6.94
N ILE A 182 -5.14 -14.10 7.69
CA ILE A 182 -4.01 -13.40 7.09
C ILE A 182 -2.99 -14.38 6.49
N ALA A 183 -2.75 -15.53 7.13
CA ALA A 183 -1.90 -16.58 6.58
C ALA A 183 -2.43 -17.08 5.22
N LYS A 184 -3.75 -17.27 5.09
CA LYS A 184 -4.38 -17.61 3.81
C LYS A 184 -4.05 -16.59 2.72
N VAL A 185 -4.18 -15.30 3.01
CA VAL A 185 -3.84 -14.22 2.05
C VAL A 185 -2.37 -14.30 1.62
N ALA A 186 -1.46 -14.54 2.58
CA ALA A 186 -0.03 -14.67 2.28
C ALA A 186 0.26 -15.89 1.39
N PHE A 187 -0.34 -17.03 1.66
CA PHE A 187 -0.18 -18.23 0.84
C PHE A 187 -0.78 -18.08 -0.55
N GLU A 188 -1.96 -17.48 -0.70
CA GLU A 188 -2.57 -17.17 -1.98
C GLU A 188 -1.73 -16.18 -2.80
N THR A 189 -1.15 -15.17 -2.12
CA THR A 189 -0.19 -14.25 -2.74
C THR A 189 1.05 -14.99 -3.22
N ALA A 190 1.62 -15.87 -2.41
CA ALA A 190 2.80 -16.66 -2.77
C ALA A 190 2.52 -17.62 -3.93
N MET A 191 1.33 -18.21 -4.00
CA MET A 191 0.93 -19.09 -5.14
C MET A 191 0.96 -18.36 -6.49
N ALA A 192 0.72 -17.06 -6.50
CA ALA A 192 0.78 -16.21 -7.69
C ALA A 192 2.18 -15.63 -7.96
N ARG A 193 3.17 -15.91 -7.09
CA ARG A 193 4.55 -15.40 -7.14
C ARG A 193 5.58 -16.53 -7.08
N GLY A 194 6.66 -16.34 -6.32
CA GLY A 194 7.79 -17.27 -6.17
C GLY A 194 7.52 -18.50 -5.30
N LYS A 195 6.31 -18.63 -4.75
CA LYS A 195 5.88 -19.75 -3.89
C LYS A 195 6.70 -19.91 -2.61
N LYS A 196 7.12 -18.78 -2.03
CA LYS A 196 7.84 -18.75 -0.74
C LYS A 196 7.15 -17.80 0.22
N VAL A 197 6.94 -18.24 1.46
CA VAL A 197 6.45 -17.43 2.57
C VAL A 197 7.47 -17.49 3.69
N ILE A 198 7.92 -16.33 4.15
CA ILE A 198 8.68 -16.17 5.38
C ILE A 198 7.76 -15.56 6.43
N SER A 199 7.41 -16.33 7.45
CA SER A 199 6.59 -15.90 8.57
C SER A 199 7.46 -15.23 9.63
N ILE A 200 7.14 -13.96 9.91
CA ILE A 200 7.90 -13.16 10.89
C ILE A 200 7.20 -13.18 12.24
N ASP A 201 7.95 -13.49 13.29
CA ASP A 201 7.44 -13.56 14.64
C ASP A 201 8.52 -13.25 15.70
N LYS A 202 8.14 -13.37 16.98
CA LYS A 202 9.05 -13.33 18.14
C LYS A 202 8.76 -14.51 19.07
N ALA A 203 8.59 -15.71 18.52
CA ALA A 203 8.13 -16.92 19.21
C ALA A 203 9.07 -17.39 20.33
N ASN A 204 10.34 -16.98 20.29
CA ASN A 204 11.29 -17.25 21.38
C ASN A 204 10.93 -16.51 22.69
N VAL A 205 10.07 -15.48 22.64
CA VAL A 205 9.68 -14.65 23.79
C VAL A 205 8.16 -14.59 23.98
N LEU A 206 7.40 -14.31 22.92
CA LEU A 206 5.99 -13.96 23.01
C LEU A 206 5.06 -15.17 22.78
N ASP A 207 4.04 -15.32 23.65
CA ASP A 207 2.99 -16.35 23.48
C ASP A 207 2.12 -16.10 22.25
N SER A 208 1.79 -14.84 21.95
CA SER A 208 1.08 -14.45 20.73
C SER A 208 1.81 -14.91 19.46
N SER A 209 3.14 -14.79 19.45
CA SER A 209 4.00 -15.25 18.35
C SER A 209 4.11 -16.78 18.27
N ARG A 210 4.03 -17.50 19.40
CA ARG A 210 3.95 -18.97 19.38
C ARG A 210 2.65 -19.45 18.75
N LEU A 211 1.52 -18.87 19.15
CA LEU A 211 0.22 -19.13 18.50
C LEU A 211 0.26 -18.79 17.02
N TRP A 212 0.85 -17.63 16.65
CA TRP A 212 1.03 -17.22 15.27
C TRP A 212 1.72 -18.30 14.45
N ARG A 213 2.87 -18.76 14.88
CA ARG A 213 3.66 -19.79 14.21
C ARG A 213 2.90 -21.11 14.05
N GLU A 214 2.23 -21.57 15.11
CA GLU A 214 1.41 -22.78 15.07
C GLU A 214 0.32 -22.71 14.00
N VAL A 215 -0.44 -21.61 13.97
CA VAL A 215 -1.57 -21.44 13.03
C VAL A 215 -1.08 -21.23 11.59
N VAL A 216 0.03 -20.53 11.38
CA VAL A 216 0.66 -20.39 10.05
C VAL A 216 1.06 -21.75 9.50
N HIS A 217 1.72 -22.60 10.31
CA HIS A 217 2.11 -23.96 9.90
C HIS A 217 0.90 -24.88 9.66
N GLU A 218 -0.15 -24.77 10.48
CA GLU A 218 -1.42 -25.48 10.24
C GLU A 218 -2.02 -25.07 8.88
N THR A 219 -2.08 -23.76 8.60
CA THR A 219 -2.63 -23.23 7.35
C THR A 219 -1.80 -23.63 6.13
N ALA A 220 -0.48 -23.69 6.27
CA ALA A 220 0.47 -24.12 5.23
C ALA A 220 0.17 -25.52 4.67
N GLN A 221 -0.42 -26.42 5.48
CA GLN A 221 -0.79 -27.78 5.05
C GLN A 221 -1.76 -27.78 3.85
N SER A 222 -2.55 -26.70 3.68
CA SER A 222 -3.46 -26.52 2.55
C SER A 222 -2.75 -25.99 1.29
N TYR A 223 -1.47 -25.62 1.38
CA TYR A 223 -0.68 -25.03 0.30
C TYR A 223 0.67 -25.78 0.11
N PRO A 224 0.64 -27.08 -0.21
CA PRO A 224 1.86 -27.91 -0.26
C PRO A 224 2.89 -27.51 -1.31
N GLN A 225 2.53 -26.60 -2.24
CA GLN A 225 3.44 -26.05 -3.25
C GLN A 225 4.22 -24.82 -2.76
N VAL A 226 3.87 -24.28 -1.58
CA VAL A 226 4.51 -23.09 -1.01
C VAL A 226 5.55 -23.51 0.03
N GLU A 227 6.78 -23.08 -0.17
CA GLU A 227 7.85 -23.21 0.83
C GLU A 227 7.58 -22.23 1.97
N VAL A 228 7.54 -22.71 3.20
CA VAL A 228 7.32 -21.93 4.40
C VAL A 228 8.53 -22.00 5.32
N SER A 229 8.94 -20.85 5.82
CA SER A 229 9.96 -20.75 6.86
C SER A 229 9.60 -19.69 7.89
N ASP A 230 10.14 -19.82 9.11
CA ASP A 230 9.97 -18.82 10.17
C ASP A 230 11.24 -18.00 10.32
N MET A 231 11.07 -16.71 10.63
CA MET A 231 12.18 -15.84 10.95
C MET A 231 11.82 -14.92 12.12
N LEU A 232 12.71 -14.82 13.12
CA LEU A 232 12.53 -13.86 14.20
C LEU A 232 12.65 -12.43 13.64
N VAL A 233 11.81 -11.51 14.12
CA VAL A 233 11.71 -10.14 13.59
C VAL A 233 13.04 -9.38 13.61
N ASP A 234 13.82 -9.53 14.66
CA ASP A 234 15.16 -8.94 14.76
C ASP A 234 16.14 -9.47 13.71
N ASN A 235 16.05 -10.78 13.38
CA ASN A 235 16.80 -11.32 12.25
C ASN A 235 16.25 -10.84 10.91
N ALA A 236 14.94 -10.72 10.76
CA ALA A 236 14.32 -10.21 9.53
C ALA A 236 14.81 -8.80 9.17
N ALA A 237 14.85 -7.89 10.15
CA ALA A 237 15.40 -6.55 9.99
C ALA A 237 16.87 -6.58 9.49
N MET A 238 17.70 -7.44 10.09
CA MET A 238 19.08 -7.60 9.62
C MET A 238 19.17 -8.19 8.20
N GLN A 239 18.32 -9.15 7.87
CA GLN A 239 18.33 -9.82 6.56
C GLN A 239 17.77 -8.94 5.44
N LEU A 240 16.84 -8.03 5.69
CA LEU A 240 16.38 -7.02 4.73
C LEU A 240 17.53 -6.16 4.22
N VAL A 241 18.44 -5.76 5.09
CA VAL A 241 19.63 -4.98 4.71
C VAL A 241 20.72 -5.86 4.09
N LYS A 242 20.91 -7.10 4.59
CA LYS A 242 22.00 -7.98 4.20
C LYS A 242 21.77 -8.70 2.88
N ASP A 243 20.55 -9.21 2.65
CA ASP A 243 20.17 -9.95 1.44
C ASP A 243 18.65 -9.90 1.21
N PRO A 244 18.11 -8.76 0.75
CA PRO A 244 16.67 -8.62 0.53
C PRO A 244 16.15 -9.55 -0.58
N SER A 245 17.01 -10.05 -1.45
CA SER A 245 16.62 -10.92 -2.57
C SER A 245 16.10 -12.30 -2.16
N GLN A 246 16.31 -12.69 -0.89
CA GLN A 246 15.80 -13.96 -0.36
C GLN A 246 14.30 -13.95 -0.09
N PHE A 247 13.69 -12.74 0.05
CA PHE A 247 12.27 -12.58 0.39
C PHE A 247 11.40 -12.59 -0.87
N ASP A 248 10.30 -13.34 -0.84
CA ASP A 248 9.23 -13.32 -1.85
C ASP A 248 7.94 -12.78 -1.19
N VAL A 249 7.34 -13.53 -0.27
CA VAL A 249 6.23 -13.07 0.55
C VAL A 249 6.62 -13.10 2.02
N VAL A 250 6.53 -11.95 2.66
CA VAL A 250 6.77 -11.76 4.10
C VAL A 250 5.43 -11.67 4.80
N LEU A 251 5.12 -12.64 5.64
CA LEU A 251 3.90 -12.63 6.47
C LEU A 251 4.25 -12.12 7.87
N ALA A 252 3.59 -11.06 8.32
CA ALA A 252 3.86 -10.46 9.62
C ALA A 252 2.60 -9.99 10.35
N ASN A 253 2.69 -9.95 11.68
CA ASN A 253 1.69 -9.33 12.53
C ASN A 253 1.63 -7.80 12.30
N ASN A 254 0.73 -7.12 12.98
CA ASN A 254 0.46 -5.71 12.76
C ASN A 254 1.71 -4.83 12.95
N ILE A 255 2.34 -4.87 14.14
CA ILE A 255 3.48 -4.00 14.47
C ILE A 255 4.75 -4.39 13.70
N PHE A 256 5.05 -5.69 13.58
CA PHE A 256 6.26 -6.12 12.85
C PHE A 256 6.13 -5.83 11.35
N GLY A 257 4.95 -6.03 10.79
CA GLY A 257 4.66 -5.72 9.40
C GLY A 257 4.74 -4.22 9.09
N ASP A 258 4.37 -3.36 10.03
CA ASP A 258 4.51 -1.92 9.92
C ASP A 258 5.98 -1.51 9.81
N ILE A 259 6.77 -1.90 10.80
CA ILE A 259 8.20 -1.52 10.90
C ILE A 259 8.99 -2.07 9.71
N LEU A 260 8.83 -3.37 9.40
CA LEU A 260 9.60 -4.01 8.33
C LEU A 260 9.22 -3.50 6.94
N SER A 261 7.97 -3.06 6.73
CA SER A 261 7.59 -2.49 5.44
C SER A 261 8.18 -1.09 5.21
N ASP A 262 8.35 -0.30 6.26
CA ASP A 262 9.00 1.00 6.17
C ASP A 262 10.51 0.85 5.92
N GLU A 263 11.14 -0.15 6.56
CA GLU A 263 12.53 -0.55 6.26
C GLU A 263 12.65 -1.01 4.80
N ALA A 264 11.74 -1.88 4.33
CA ALA A 264 11.70 -2.33 2.94
C ALA A 264 11.50 -1.17 1.96
N ALA A 265 10.72 -0.14 2.35
CA ALA A 265 10.57 1.08 1.58
C ALA A 265 11.91 1.78 1.35
N MET A 266 12.65 1.98 2.41
CA MET A 266 13.93 2.69 2.35
C MET A 266 14.98 1.96 1.52
N ILE A 267 15.04 0.64 1.59
CA ILE A 267 15.98 -0.15 0.78
C ILE A 267 15.62 -0.18 -0.72
N THR A 268 14.40 0.18 -1.10
CA THR A 268 13.99 0.33 -2.52
C THR A 268 14.20 1.75 -3.08
N GLY A 269 14.70 2.67 -2.26
CA GLY A 269 15.15 4.00 -2.67
C GLY A 269 14.32 5.16 -2.14
N SER A 270 13.01 5.03 -1.93
CA SER A 270 12.16 6.06 -1.33
C SER A 270 10.81 5.50 -0.89
N ILE A 271 10.33 5.96 0.27
CA ILE A 271 8.98 5.71 0.75
C ILE A 271 7.90 6.27 -0.20
N GLY A 272 8.23 7.29 -1.01
CA GLY A 272 7.37 7.87 -2.05
C GLY A 272 7.11 6.95 -3.25
N MET A 273 7.72 5.76 -3.28
CA MET A 273 7.54 4.75 -4.34
C MET A 273 6.60 3.62 -3.95
N LEU A 274 6.21 3.50 -2.68
CA LEU A 274 5.53 2.32 -2.19
C LEU A 274 4.03 2.53 -1.97
N ALA A 275 3.28 1.76 -2.74
CA ALA A 275 1.83 1.64 -2.66
C ALA A 275 1.40 0.63 -1.59
N SER A 276 0.17 0.73 -1.13
CA SER A 276 -0.46 -0.31 -0.32
C SER A 276 -1.94 -0.52 -0.64
N ALA A 277 -2.41 -1.73 -0.38
CA ALA A 277 -3.81 -2.12 -0.43
C ALA A 277 -4.22 -2.71 0.91
N SER A 278 -5.27 -2.18 1.52
CA SER A 278 -5.93 -2.76 2.68
C SER A 278 -7.18 -3.49 2.22
N LEU A 279 -7.23 -4.80 2.41
CA LEU A 279 -8.23 -5.72 1.87
C LEU A 279 -8.95 -6.47 3.00
N GLY A 280 -10.20 -6.85 2.74
CA GLY A 280 -11.03 -7.68 3.60
C GLY A 280 -11.70 -8.81 2.82
N ASP A 281 -12.83 -9.30 3.34
CA ASP A 281 -13.59 -10.37 2.69
C ASP A 281 -14.40 -9.88 1.47
N THR A 282 -14.57 -8.55 1.33
CA THR A 282 -15.25 -7.94 0.19
C THR A 282 -14.26 -7.49 -0.87
N LYS A 283 -14.76 -7.14 -2.05
CA LYS A 283 -13.93 -6.54 -3.11
C LYS A 283 -13.57 -5.08 -2.83
N CYS A 284 -14.33 -4.40 -1.96
CA CYS A 284 -14.05 -3.02 -1.59
C CYS A 284 -12.80 -2.96 -0.70
N GLY A 285 -11.71 -2.43 -1.26
CA GLY A 285 -10.46 -2.18 -0.55
C GLY A 285 -10.21 -0.70 -0.31
N LEU A 286 -9.26 -0.39 0.58
CA LEU A 286 -8.72 0.93 0.80
C LEU A 286 -7.27 0.96 0.28
N TYR A 287 -6.97 1.95 -0.56
CA TYR A 287 -5.70 2.07 -1.27
C TYR A 287 -5.04 3.40 -0.92
N GLU A 288 -3.82 3.33 -0.43
CA GLU A 288 -3.08 4.47 0.10
C GLU A 288 -1.57 4.29 -0.11
N PRO A 289 -0.78 5.36 -0.21
CA PRO A 289 0.67 5.26 -0.12
C PRO A 289 1.07 4.84 1.31
N ILE A 290 2.27 4.25 1.46
CA ILE A 290 2.78 3.85 2.78
C ILE A 290 3.24 5.06 3.61
N HIS A 291 3.75 6.12 2.94
CA HIS A 291 4.27 7.32 3.59
C HIS A 291 3.19 8.12 4.34
N GLY A 292 3.61 8.91 5.32
CA GLY A 292 2.76 9.82 6.08
C GLY A 292 2.41 11.11 5.32
N SER A 293 1.92 12.09 6.07
CA SER A 293 1.40 13.35 5.54
C SER A 293 2.47 14.40 5.19
N ALA A 294 3.74 14.21 5.58
CA ALA A 294 4.88 15.08 5.30
C ALA A 294 4.53 16.59 5.35
N PRO A 295 4.09 17.09 6.51
CA PRO A 295 3.56 18.44 6.64
C PRO A 295 4.59 19.54 6.36
N ASP A 296 5.88 19.21 6.44
CA ASP A 296 7.03 20.07 6.16
C ASP A 296 7.17 20.48 4.69
N ILE A 297 6.64 19.67 3.78
CA ILE A 297 6.69 19.92 2.33
C ILE A 297 5.29 20.14 1.72
N ALA A 298 4.26 20.16 2.53
CA ALA A 298 2.88 20.33 2.07
C ALA A 298 2.65 21.71 1.43
N GLY A 299 2.06 21.75 0.23
CA GLY A 299 1.81 22.97 -0.54
C GLY A 299 2.97 23.38 -1.45
N GLU A 300 4.11 22.70 -1.41
CA GLU A 300 5.30 23.08 -2.17
C GLU A 300 5.37 22.44 -3.58
N ASN A 301 4.45 21.55 -3.91
CA ASN A 301 4.44 20.83 -5.19
C ASN A 301 5.73 20.03 -5.46
N ILE A 302 6.35 19.48 -4.42
CA ILE A 302 7.58 18.66 -4.52
C ILE A 302 7.38 17.21 -4.10
N ALA A 303 6.25 16.89 -3.46
CA ALA A 303 5.92 15.55 -3.02
C ALA A 303 5.86 14.56 -4.21
N ASN A 304 6.41 13.36 -4.02
CA ASN A 304 6.35 12.29 -5.02
C ASN A 304 4.95 11.65 -5.07
N PRO A 305 4.20 11.72 -6.18
CA PRO A 305 2.86 11.15 -6.26
C PRO A 305 2.85 9.67 -6.65
N ILE A 306 4.00 9.06 -6.95
CA ILE A 306 4.07 7.73 -7.58
C ILE A 306 3.46 6.66 -6.68
N ALA A 307 3.71 6.69 -5.37
CA ALA A 307 3.11 5.72 -4.44
C ALA A 307 1.58 5.74 -4.48
N THR A 308 0.96 6.92 -4.51
CA THR A 308 -0.51 7.06 -4.62
C THR A 308 -1.01 6.60 -6.00
N ILE A 309 -0.26 6.89 -7.06
CA ILE A 309 -0.56 6.41 -8.43
C ILE A 309 -0.45 4.88 -8.52
N LEU A 310 0.56 4.27 -7.91
CA LEU A 310 0.68 2.81 -7.84
C LEU A 310 -0.39 2.19 -6.93
N SER A 311 -0.87 2.91 -5.91
CA SER A 311 -2.00 2.47 -5.09
C SER A 311 -3.29 2.34 -5.91
N VAL A 312 -3.57 3.25 -6.84
CA VAL A 312 -4.70 3.07 -7.74
C VAL A 312 -4.48 1.99 -8.80
N ALA A 313 -3.24 1.66 -9.18
CA ALA A 313 -2.96 0.47 -9.97
C ALA A 313 -3.34 -0.81 -9.21
N MET A 314 -3.02 -0.88 -7.91
CA MET A 314 -3.47 -1.97 -7.03
C MET A 314 -4.99 -2.01 -6.90
N MET A 315 -5.67 -0.86 -6.81
CA MET A 315 -7.15 -0.76 -6.79
C MET A 315 -7.76 -1.40 -8.05
N LEU A 316 -7.25 -1.04 -9.23
CA LEU A 316 -7.71 -1.62 -10.49
C LEU A 316 -7.56 -3.15 -10.50
N LYS A 317 -6.44 -3.66 -10.00
CA LYS A 317 -6.14 -5.08 -9.95
C LYS A 317 -7.00 -5.85 -8.94
N TYR A 318 -7.04 -5.38 -7.68
CA TYR A 318 -7.63 -6.16 -6.59
C TYR A 318 -9.14 -5.93 -6.43
N SER A 319 -9.60 -4.67 -6.45
CA SER A 319 -11.03 -4.38 -6.31
C SER A 319 -11.81 -4.59 -7.61
N PHE A 320 -11.24 -4.18 -8.74
CA PHE A 320 -11.98 -4.15 -10.01
C PHE A 320 -11.65 -5.31 -10.96
N GLY A 321 -10.57 -6.06 -10.72
CA GLY A 321 -10.14 -7.16 -11.58
C GLY A 321 -9.59 -6.71 -12.94
N LEU A 322 -9.17 -5.44 -13.04
CA LEU A 322 -8.67 -4.77 -14.23
C LEU A 322 -7.13 -4.86 -14.29
N ALA A 323 -6.61 -6.07 -14.57
CA ALA A 323 -5.17 -6.34 -14.52
C ALA A 323 -4.39 -5.63 -15.65
N ASN A 324 -4.96 -5.48 -16.84
CA ASN A 324 -4.32 -4.80 -17.97
C ASN A 324 -4.20 -3.29 -17.73
N GLU A 325 -5.22 -2.70 -17.13
CA GLU A 325 -5.28 -1.29 -16.76
C GLU A 325 -4.28 -0.98 -15.63
N SER A 326 -4.18 -1.87 -14.64
CA SER A 326 -3.15 -1.82 -13.60
C SER A 326 -1.75 -1.83 -14.22
N LEU A 327 -1.47 -2.80 -15.08
CA LEU A 327 -0.18 -2.93 -15.76
C LEU A 327 0.15 -1.71 -16.64
N ALA A 328 -0.86 -1.08 -17.25
CA ALA A 328 -0.66 0.14 -18.03
C ALA A 328 -0.11 1.29 -17.18
N ILE A 329 -0.60 1.44 -15.93
CA ILE A 329 -0.07 2.43 -14.97
C ILE A 329 1.37 2.09 -14.58
N GLU A 330 1.62 0.83 -14.18
CA GLU A 330 2.96 0.37 -13.76
C GLU A 330 4.00 0.59 -14.89
N ASN A 331 3.64 0.25 -16.13
CA ASN A 331 4.48 0.46 -17.30
C ASN A 331 4.72 1.95 -17.58
N ALA A 332 3.71 2.80 -17.42
CA ALA A 332 3.85 4.24 -17.62
C ALA A 332 4.79 4.86 -16.58
N VAL A 333 4.67 4.46 -15.31
CA VAL A 333 5.60 4.88 -14.25
C VAL A 333 7.03 4.47 -14.62
N ASN A 334 7.24 3.20 -14.99
CA ASN A 334 8.58 2.72 -15.37
C ASN A 334 9.17 3.50 -16.54
N LYS A 335 8.41 3.76 -17.60
CA LYS A 335 8.85 4.55 -18.76
C LYS A 335 9.24 5.98 -18.41
N VAL A 336 8.48 6.64 -17.51
CA VAL A 336 8.81 7.98 -17.05
C VAL A 336 10.13 7.95 -16.28
N LEU A 337 10.34 6.94 -15.42
CA LEU A 337 11.59 6.75 -14.70
C LEU A 337 12.77 6.42 -15.66
N GLU A 338 12.57 5.59 -16.68
CA GLU A 338 13.58 5.28 -17.71
C GLU A 338 14.00 6.51 -18.49
N SER A 339 13.14 7.51 -18.64
CA SER A 339 13.47 8.78 -19.29
C SER A 339 14.34 9.74 -18.45
N GLY A 340 14.82 9.31 -17.27
CA GLY A 340 15.63 10.14 -16.37
C GLY A 340 14.86 11.20 -15.60
N VAL A 341 13.51 11.18 -15.63
CA VAL A 341 12.67 12.10 -14.86
C VAL A 341 12.54 11.61 -13.42
N ARG A 342 12.73 12.50 -12.45
CA ARG A 342 12.69 12.21 -11.02
C ARG A 342 11.96 13.29 -10.24
N THR A 343 11.36 12.94 -9.12
CA THR A 343 11.07 13.88 -8.04
C THR A 343 12.29 14.07 -7.15
N ALA A 344 12.26 15.04 -6.25
CA ALA A 344 13.42 15.42 -5.46
C ALA A 344 13.95 14.30 -4.55
N ASP A 345 13.06 13.44 -4.06
CA ASP A 345 13.34 12.32 -3.13
C ASP A 345 14.06 11.14 -3.79
N ILE A 346 13.87 10.95 -5.10
CA ILE A 346 14.44 9.82 -5.88
C ILE A 346 15.49 10.26 -6.91
N LYS A 347 16.01 11.50 -6.79
CA LYS A 347 17.06 12.00 -7.68
C LYS A 347 18.41 11.32 -7.41
N ASP A 348 19.13 11.03 -8.47
CA ASP A 348 20.50 10.49 -8.48
C ASP A 348 21.33 11.08 -9.62
N GLU A 349 22.53 10.56 -9.86
CA GLU A 349 23.42 11.01 -10.96
C GLU A 349 22.88 10.72 -12.36
N THR A 350 21.87 9.84 -12.51
CA THR A 350 21.21 9.54 -13.80
C THR A 350 20.01 10.44 -14.07
N THR A 351 19.75 11.41 -13.19
CA THR A 351 18.59 12.30 -13.28
C THR A 351 18.78 13.32 -14.39
N GLU A 352 17.98 13.22 -15.46
CA GLU A 352 17.95 14.20 -16.55
C GLU A 352 17.12 15.44 -16.17
N LYS A 353 16.04 15.24 -15.40
CA LYS A 353 15.15 16.32 -14.97
C LYS A 353 14.50 16.04 -13.63
N VAL A 354 14.60 17.00 -12.70
CA VAL A 354 13.81 17.01 -11.48
C VAL A 354 12.49 17.75 -11.73
N VAL A 355 11.38 17.14 -11.33
CA VAL A 355 10.01 17.67 -11.51
C VAL A 355 9.25 17.68 -10.21
N GLY A 356 8.19 18.49 -10.14
CA GLY A 356 7.27 18.52 -9.02
C GLY A 356 6.15 17.48 -9.14
N THR A 357 5.27 17.48 -8.12
CA THR A 357 4.14 16.55 -7.97
C THR A 357 3.24 16.53 -9.21
N VAL A 358 2.81 17.72 -9.65
CA VAL A 358 1.87 17.85 -10.78
C VAL A 358 2.52 17.40 -12.09
N GLU A 359 3.75 17.85 -12.40
CA GLU A 359 4.43 17.48 -13.64
C GLU A 359 4.71 15.98 -13.69
N MET A 360 5.04 15.32 -12.57
CA MET A 360 5.23 13.88 -12.52
C MET A 360 3.93 13.16 -12.92
N GLY A 361 2.79 13.54 -12.33
CA GLY A 361 1.48 12.99 -12.68
C GLY A 361 1.13 13.16 -14.16
N GLU A 362 1.32 14.38 -14.72
CA GLU A 362 1.08 14.66 -16.14
C GLU A 362 1.95 13.81 -17.08
N ARG A 363 3.21 13.54 -16.71
CA ARG A 363 4.09 12.70 -17.53
C ARG A 363 3.62 11.26 -17.55
N ILE A 364 3.21 10.72 -16.41
CA ILE A 364 2.64 9.37 -16.31
C ILE A 364 1.36 9.26 -17.15
N ILE A 365 0.46 10.25 -17.07
CA ILE A 365 -0.76 10.31 -17.89
C ILE A 365 -0.44 10.27 -19.39
N ARG A 366 0.54 11.05 -19.85
CA ARG A 366 0.97 11.05 -21.26
C ARG A 366 1.46 9.66 -21.71
N GLU A 367 2.18 8.95 -20.86
CA GLU A 367 2.63 7.58 -21.19
C GLU A 367 1.46 6.57 -21.19
N ILE A 368 0.45 6.74 -20.32
CA ILE A 368 -0.76 5.91 -20.33
C ILE A 368 -1.51 6.11 -21.65
N LEU A 369 -1.72 7.35 -22.10
CA LEU A 369 -2.52 7.67 -23.29
C LEU A 369 -1.82 7.31 -24.63
N ARG A 370 -0.49 7.15 -24.64
CA ARG A 370 0.24 6.60 -25.80
C ARG A 370 -0.07 5.12 -26.03
#